data_2aefe7911712e0a30e3f7e53534c284e
#
_entry.id   2aefe7911712e0a30e3f7e53534c284e
#
_cell.length_a   1.000
_cell.length_b   1.000
_cell.length_c   1.000
_cell.angle_alpha   90.00
_cell.angle_beta   90.00
_cell.angle_gamma   90.00
#
_symmetry.space_group_name_H-M   'P 1'
#
loop_
_entity.id
_entity.type
_entity.pdbx_description
1 polymer ?
#
loop_
_entity_poly.entity_id
_entity_poly.type
_entity_poly.pdbx_seq_one_letter_code
_entity_poly.pdbx_strand_id
1 'polypeptide(L)'
;KKIKYPKTKLKNFRKTILDKMENISREMGEMKNGVLNTDSSKANMSPDSIYSVHMADAGTDSHEREKNFLFLSREDSYYRNLENALERIDSEAFGVCQICGELIPEERMMEVLNATKCVDCKTRDKLNL
;
A
#
# COMPACT_ATOMS: atom_id res chain seq x y z
N LYS A 1 -21.59 -12.36 21.23
CA LYS A 1 -21.73 -11.63 19.99
C LYS A 1 -20.38 -11.21 19.46
N LYS A 2 -20.00 -11.77 18.33
CA LYS A 2 -18.68 -11.53 17.76
C LYS A 2 -18.73 -10.42 16.73
N ILE A 3 -18.08 -9.31 17.04
CA ILE A 3 -17.90 -8.20 16.11
C ILE A 3 -16.45 -8.07 15.65
N LYS A 4 -15.64 -9.06 16.00
CA LYS A 4 -14.21 -9.10 15.63
C LYS A 4 -13.88 -10.44 14.99
N TYR A 5 -12.89 -10.43 14.13
CA TYR A 5 -12.40 -11.69 13.59
C TYR A 5 -11.69 -12.48 14.69
N PRO A 6 -11.83 -13.83 14.69
CA PRO A 6 -11.09 -14.66 15.63
C PRO A 6 -9.59 -14.58 15.38
N LYS A 7 -8.79 -14.89 16.39
CA LYS A 7 -7.33 -14.80 16.32
C LYS A 7 -6.74 -15.62 15.16
N THR A 8 -7.34 -16.77 14.86
CA THR A 8 -6.90 -17.61 13.76
C THR A 8 -7.05 -16.90 12.41
N LYS A 9 -8.17 -16.21 12.21
CA LYS A 9 -8.40 -15.43 11.00
C LYS A 9 -7.47 -14.23 10.93
N LEU A 10 -7.27 -13.55 12.04
CA LEU A 10 -6.36 -12.41 12.11
C LEU A 10 -4.94 -12.83 11.77
N LYS A 11 -4.52 -14.00 12.22
CA LYS A 11 -3.20 -14.53 11.91
C LYS A 11 -3.03 -14.77 10.41
N ASN A 12 -4.08 -15.31 9.77
CA ASN A 12 -4.06 -15.54 8.32
C ASN A 12 -4.00 -14.22 7.56
N PHE A 13 -4.78 -13.24 7.98
CA PHE A 13 -4.75 -11.91 7.36
C PHE A 13 -3.37 -11.26 7.53
N ARG A 14 -2.80 -11.41 8.72
CA ARG A 14 -1.46 -10.87 8.99
C ARG A 14 -0.43 -11.45 8.02
N LYS A 15 -0.47 -12.75 7.81
CA LYS A 15 0.43 -13.42 6.87
C LYS A 15 0.24 -12.88 5.45
N THR A 16 -1.00 -12.75 5.02
CA THR A 16 -1.33 -12.24 3.69
C THR A 16 -0.81 -10.81 3.53
N ILE A 17 -1.01 -9.97 4.54
CA ILE A 17 -0.54 -8.59 4.52
C ILE A 17 0.98 -8.52 4.44
N LEU A 18 1.66 -9.32 5.27
CA LEU A 18 3.13 -9.35 5.27
C LEU A 18 3.69 -9.81 3.93
N ASP A 19 3.08 -10.83 3.32
CA ASP A 19 3.49 -11.29 2.00
C ASP A 19 3.28 -10.19 0.95
N LYS A 20 2.17 -9.49 1.03
CA LYS A 20 1.88 -8.40 0.10
C LYS A 20 2.87 -7.25 0.27
N MET A 21 3.19 -6.90 1.51
CA MET A 21 4.18 -5.85 1.82
C MET A 21 5.56 -6.22 1.28
N GLU A 22 5.93 -7.48 1.41
CA GLU A 22 7.21 -7.97 0.88
C GLU A 22 7.26 -7.83 -0.64
N ASN A 23 6.18 -8.23 -1.31
CA ASN A 23 6.09 -8.10 -2.77
C ASN A 23 6.17 -6.64 -3.21
N ILE A 24 5.48 -5.75 -2.52
CA ILE A 24 5.52 -4.32 -2.82
C ILE A 24 6.93 -3.77 -2.63
N SER A 25 7.56 -4.13 -1.52
CA SER A 25 8.92 -3.69 -1.22
C SER A 25 9.89 -4.14 -2.30
N ARG A 26 9.74 -5.37 -2.79
CA ARG A 26 10.59 -5.92 -3.85
C ARG A 26 10.36 -5.16 -5.16
N GLU A 27 9.11 -4.95 -5.53
CA GLU A 27 8.77 -4.23 -6.76
C GLU A 27 9.29 -2.79 -6.72
N MET A 28 9.15 -2.13 -5.59
CA MET A 28 9.67 -0.78 -5.41
C MET A 28 11.20 -0.77 -5.49
N GLY A 29 11.84 -1.77 -4.92
CA GLY A 29 13.29 -1.90 -4.97
C GLY A 29 13.79 -2.10 -6.41
N GLU A 30 13.12 -2.97 -7.15
CA GLU A 30 13.46 -3.20 -8.56
C GLU A 30 13.28 -1.94 -9.40
N MET A 31 12.20 -1.22 -9.16
CA MET A 31 11.92 0.01 -9.89
C MET A 31 12.93 1.10 -9.55
N LYS A 32 13.29 1.23 -8.27
CA LYS A 32 14.33 2.16 -7.85
C LYS A 32 15.67 1.78 -8.47
N ASN A 33 16.00 0.50 -8.49
CA ASN A 33 17.23 0.01 -9.11
C ASN A 33 17.25 0.29 -10.60
N GLY A 34 16.12 0.15 -11.27
CA GLY A 34 16.00 0.49 -12.69
C GLY A 34 16.28 1.96 -12.96
N VAL A 35 15.83 2.85 -12.07
CA VAL A 35 16.10 4.28 -12.15
C VAL A 35 17.56 4.58 -11.80
N LEU A 36 18.14 3.83 -10.85
CA LEU A 36 19.50 4.04 -10.35
C LEU A 36 20.57 3.38 -11.19
N ASN A 37 20.23 2.38 -11.98
CA ASN A 37 21.18 1.50 -12.67
C ASN A 37 21.83 2.10 -13.91
N THR A 38 21.69 3.37 -14.13
CA THR A 38 22.32 4.03 -15.26
C THR A 38 23.77 4.44 -14.96
N ASP A 39 24.10 4.54 -13.67
CA ASP A 39 25.46 4.94 -13.26
C ASP A 39 25.69 4.53 -11.81
N SER A 40 26.75 3.77 -11.57
CA SER A 40 27.09 3.29 -10.23
C SER A 40 27.41 4.43 -9.26
N SER A 41 27.87 5.57 -9.77
CA SER A 41 28.19 6.73 -8.93
C SER A 41 26.94 7.34 -8.29
N LYS A 42 25.77 7.04 -8.84
CA LYS A 42 24.50 7.56 -8.33
C LYS A 42 23.93 6.70 -7.22
N ALA A 43 24.55 5.58 -6.92
CA ALA A 43 24.05 4.65 -5.90
C ALA A 43 23.99 5.27 -4.49
N ASN A 44 24.79 6.30 -4.24
CA ASN A 44 24.85 6.99 -2.96
C ASN A 44 23.94 8.22 -2.88
N MET A 45 23.21 8.51 -3.95
CA MET A 45 22.30 9.65 -3.99
C MET A 45 20.91 9.24 -3.48
N SER A 46 20.17 10.22 -2.96
CA SER A 46 18.79 9.97 -2.58
C SER A 46 17.94 9.68 -3.83
N PRO A 47 16.86 8.90 -3.71
CA PRO A 47 15.98 8.65 -4.86
C PRO A 47 15.48 9.93 -5.53
N ASP A 48 15.15 10.95 -4.74
CA ASP A 48 14.68 12.22 -5.28
C ASP A 48 15.74 12.93 -6.10
N SER A 49 16.97 12.95 -5.61
CA SER A 49 18.09 13.57 -6.31
C SER A 49 18.40 12.85 -7.63
N ILE A 50 18.36 11.52 -7.59
CA ILE A 50 18.60 10.71 -8.78
C ILE A 50 17.50 10.96 -9.81
N TYR A 51 16.25 11.00 -9.36
CA TYR A 51 15.12 11.28 -10.23
C TYR A 51 15.27 12.65 -10.89
N SER A 52 15.64 13.65 -10.11
CA SER A 52 15.85 15.01 -10.63
C SER A 52 16.95 15.06 -11.68
N VAL A 53 18.05 14.36 -11.44
CA VAL A 53 19.16 14.31 -12.41
C VAL A 53 18.70 13.66 -13.70
N HIS A 54 17.95 12.56 -13.62
CA HIS A 54 17.42 11.90 -14.80
C HIS A 54 16.43 12.78 -15.56
N MET A 55 15.61 13.52 -14.86
CA MET A 55 14.66 14.45 -15.47
C MET A 55 15.39 15.53 -16.25
N ALA A 56 16.52 16.00 -15.72
CA ALA A 56 17.31 17.03 -16.39
C ALA A 56 18.02 16.52 -17.64
N ASP A 57 18.45 15.26 -17.62
CA ASP A 57 19.27 14.69 -18.69
C ASP A 57 18.48 14.15 -19.88
N ALA A 58 17.20 13.82 -19.68
CA ALA A 58 16.49 13.06 -20.69
C ALA A 58 15.19 13.72 -21.12
N GLY A 59 15.26 14.45 -22.19
CA GLY A 59 14.09 15.11 -22.72
C GLY A 59 12.98 14.18 -23.18
N THR A 60 13.33 13.00 -23.74
CA THR A 60 12.34 12.12 -24.36
C THR A 60 11.71 11.12 -23.40
N ASP A 61 12.38 10.80 -22.28
CA ASP A 61 11.91 9.80 -21.34
C ASP A 61 11.20 10.38 -20.12
N SER A 62 10.92 11.69 -20.14
CA SER A 62 10.32 12.37 -18.98
C SER A 62 8.98 11.80 -18.57
N HIS A 63 8.14 11.43 -19.54
CA HIS A 63 6.81 10.87 -19.25
C HIS A 63 6.88 9.52 -18.55
N GLU A 64 7.79 8.66 -19.00
CA GLU A 64 7.97 7.35 -18.41
C GLU A 64 8.51 7.46 -17.00
N ARG A 65 9.45 8.36 -16.76
CA ARG A 65 9.99 8.59 -15.42
C ARG A 65 8.96 9.15 -14.48
N GLU A 66 8.13 10.05 -14.97
CA GLU A 66 7.05 10.62 -14.20
C GLU A 66 6.05 9.54 -13.80
N LYS A 67 5.71 8.64 -14.72
CA LYS A 67 4.86 7.50 -14.43
C LYS A 67 5.47 6.60 -13.35
N ASN A 68 6.76 6.32 -13.46
CA ASN A 68 7.47 5.49 -12.49
C ASN A 68 7.48 6.13 -11.11
N PHE A 69 7.69 7.43 -11.05
CA PHE A 69 7.65 8.18 -9.80
C PHE A 69 6.25 8.11 -9.16
N LEU A 70 5.21 8.30 -9.96
CA LEU A 70 3.83 8.21 -9.47
C LEU A 70 3.50 6.80 -8.98
N PHE A 71 3.98 5.78 -9.70
CA PHE A 71 3.80 4.40 -9.30
C PHE A 71 4.46 4.15 -7.94
N LEU A 72 5.70 4.56 -7.76
CA LEU A 72 6.42 4.41 -6.49
C LEU A 72 5.69 5.13 -5.35
N SER A 73 5.17 6.30 -5.63
CA SER A 73 4.44 7.09 -4.65
C SER A 73 3.16 6.37 -4.20
N ARG A 74 2.42 5.78 -5.14
CA ARG A 74 1.22 5.00 -4.82
C ARG A 74 1.53 3.75 -4.03
N GLU A 75 2.58 3.04 -4.42
CA GLU A 75 2.98 1.81 -3.75
C GLU A 75 3.44 2.10 -2.33
N ASP A 76 4.17 3.21 -2.14
CA ASP A 76 4.59 3.63 -0.81
C ASP A 76 3.39 3.94 0.09
N SER A 77 2.40 4.64 -0.43
CA SER A 77 1.17 4.95 0.29
C SER A 77 0.41 3.68 0.66
N TYR A 78 0.31 2.74 -0.26
CA TYR A 78 -0.36 1.46 -0.01
C TYR A 78 0.39 0.66 1.04
N TYR A 79 1.72 0.65 0.96
CA TYR A 79 2.56 -0.03 1.94
C TYR A 79 2.29 0.49 3.35
N ARG A 80 2.21 1.81 3.50
CA ARG A 80 1.90 2.44 4.80
C ARG A 80 0.49 2.07 5.27
N ASN A 81 -0.46 2.01 4.36
CA ASN A 81 -1.81 1.58 4.70
C ASN A 81 -1.83 0.13 5.20
N LEU A 82 -0.99 -0.73 4.64
CA LEU A 82 -0.85 -2.10 5.11
C LEU A 82 -0.20 -2.16 6.48
N GLU A 83 0.77 -1.28 6.76
CA GLU A 83 1.35 -1.17 8.10
C GLU A 83 0.27 -0.81 9.12
N ASN A 84 -0.60 0.13 8.77
CA ASN A 84 -1.71 0.52 9.63
C ASN A 84 -2.68 -0.66 9.84
N ALA A 85 -2.89 -1.46 8.80
CA ALA A 85 -3.71 -2.66 8.92
C ALA A 85 -3.12 -3.66 9.91
N LEU A 86 -1.80 -3.82 9.91
CA LEU A 86 -1.12 -4.68 10.89
C LEU A 86 -1.34 -4.17 12.32
N GLU A 87 -1.29 -2.86 12.52
CA GLU A 87 -1.56 -2.27 13.83
C GLU A 87 -2.99 -2.59 14.29
N ARG A 88 -3.94 -2.54 13.36
CA ARG A 88 -5.33 -2.89 13.69
C ARG A 88 -5.48 -4.39 14.02
N ILE A 89 -4.67 -5.25 13.39
CA ILE A 89 -4.66 -6.67 13.76
C ILE A 89 -4.16 -6.82 15.20
N ASP A 90 -3.10 -6.12 15.56
CA ASP A 90 -2.54 -6.19 16.91
C ASP A 90 -3.52 -5.67 17.96
N SER A 91 -4.34 -4.68 17.62
CA SER A 91 -5.36 -4.13 18.50
C SER A 91 -6.70 -4.85 18.40
N GLU A 92 -6.78 -5.88 17.55
CA GLU A 92 -7.99 -6.68 17.29
C GLU A 92 -9.12 -5.88 16.63
N ALA A 93 -8.83 -4.73 16.06
CA ALA A 93 -9.81 -3.89 15.37
C ALA A 93 -9.87 -4.16 13.86
N PHE A 94 -9.02 -5.03 13.36
CA PHE A 94 -8.95 -5.35 11.92
C PHE A 94 -10.24 -5.99 11.45
N GLY A 95 -10.73 -5.56 10.28
CA GLY A 95 -11.92 -6.12 9.68
C GLY A 95 -13.23 -5.65 10.30
N VAL A 96 -13.17 -4.70 11.22
CA VAL A 96 -14.35 -4.10 11.83
C VAL A 96 -14.57 -2.72 11.22
N CYS A 97 -15.77 -2.48 10.71
CA CYS A 97 -16.10 -1.19 10.12
C CYS A 97 -16.01 -0.08 11.20
N GLN A 98 -15.25 0.97 10.89
CA GLN A 98 -15.06 2.06 11.83
C GLN A 98 -16.29 2.94 12.01
N ILE A 99 -17.27 2.80 11.13
CA ILE A 99 -18.48 3.62 11.17
C ILE A 99 -19.62 2.91 11.85
N CYS A 100 -19.99 1.71 11.39
CA CYS A 100 -21.13 0.98 11.95
C CYS A 100 -20.73 -0.10 12.95
N GLY A 101 -19.44 -0.43 13.05
CA GLY A 101 -18.96 -1.43 13.99
C GLY A 101 -19.23 -2.88 13.58
N GLU A 102 -19.78 -3.09 12.40
CA GLU A 102 -20.04 -4.43 11.90
C GLU A 102 -18.80 -5.05 11.28
N LEU A 103 -18.76 -6.37 11.26
CA LEU A 103 -17.65 -7.10 10.67
C LEU A 103 -17.69 -6.96 9.16
N ILE A 104 -16.57 -6.57 8.56
CA ILE A 104 -16.44 -6.50 7.11
C ILE A 104 -16.27 -7.92 6.59
N PRO A 105 -17.01 -8.34 5.53
CA PRO A 105 -16.88 -9.70 5.01
C PRO A 105 -15.44 -10.06 4.63
N GLU A 106 -15.09 -11.32 4.86
CA GLU A 106 -13.74 -11.82 4.59
C GLU A 106 -13.33 -11.61 3.13
N GLU A 107 -14.26 -11.82 2.20
CA GLU A 107 -13.99 -11.61 0.76
C GLU A 107 -13.57 -10.17 0.51
N ARG A 108 -14.25 -9.23 1.13
CA ARG A 108 -13.93 -7.81 1.00
C ARG A 108 -12.55 -7.49 1.58
N MET A 109 -12.24 -8.09 2.73
CA MET A 109 -10.94 -7.87 3.36
C MET A 109 -9.81 -8.48 2.54
N MET A 110 -10.04 -9.61 1.86
CA MET A 110 -9.03 -10.20 0.99
C MET A 110 -8.79 -9.37 -0.27
N GLU A 111 -9.82 -8.71 -0.77
CA GLU A 111 -9.68 -7.80 -1.91
C GLU A 111 -9.02 -6.47 -1.52
N VAL A 112 -9.39 -5.95 -0.37
CA VAL A 112 -8.88 -4.67 0.13
C VAL A 112 -8.39 -4.87 1.55
N LEU A 113 -7.13 -5.26 1.67
CA LEU A 113 -6.51 -5.61 2.95
C LEU A 113 -6.49 -4.46 3.96
N ASN A 114 -6.54 -3.24 3.50
CA ASN A 114 -6.54 -2.06 4.36
C ASN A 114 -7.93 -1.44 4.53
N ALA A 115 -8.99 -2.17 4.22
CA ALA A 115 -10.34 -1.66 4.34
C ALA A 115 -10.69 -1.34 5.80
N THR A 116 -11.31 -0.18 6.02
CA THR A 116 -11.73 0.26 7.34
C THR A 116 -13.23 0.50 7.41
N LYS A 117 -13.92 0.38 6.28
CA LYS A 117 -15.36 0.59 6.18
C LYS A 117 -16.00 -0.55 5.42
N CYS A 118 -17.20 -0.94 5.82
CA CYS A 118 -17.97 -1.91 5.05
C CYS A 118 -18.46 -1.27 3.74
N VAL A 119 -18.93 -2.10 2.81
CA VAL A 119 -19.38 -1.62 1.51
C VAL A 119 -20.50 -0.59 1.65
N ASP A 120 -21.43 -0.86 2.54
CA ASP A 120 -22.58 0.03 2.75
C ASP A 120 -22.15 1.41 3.25
N CYS A 121 -21.25 1.46 4.24
CA CYS A 121 -20.77 2.72 4.77
C CYS A 121 -19.94 3.49 3.74
N LYS A 122 -19.13 2.77 2.97
CA LYS A 122 -18.33 3.38 1.93
C LYS A 122 -19.22 3.97 0.83
N THR A 123 -20.27 3.26 0.47
CA THR A 123 -21.22 3.74 -0.52
C THR A 123 -21.92 5.01 -0.04
N ARG A 124 -22.32 5.05 1.23
CA ARG A 124 -22.94 6.24 1.81
C ARG A 124 -22.00 7.43 1.77
N ASP A 125 -20.74 7.24 2.10
CA ASP A 125 -19.74 8.31 2.04
C ASP A 125 -19.62 8.87 0.62
N LYS A 126 -19.60 8.00 -0.37
CA LYS A 126 -19.50 8.38 -1.76
C LYS A 126 -20.70 9.21 -2.22
N LEU A 127 -21.87 8.91 -1.68
CA LEU A 127 -23.12 9.57 -2.03
C LEU A 127 -23.43 10.76 -1.13
N ASN A 128 -22.58 11.06 -0.17
CA ASN A 128 -22.80 12.12 0.83
C ASN A 128 -24.08 11.93 1.62
N LEU A 129 -24.40 10.70 1.95
CA LEU A 129 -25.62 10.41 2.72
C LEU A 129 -25.39 10.32 4.23
#